data_ca9ffaeefa243d0c1f57e89c4451173d
#
_entry.id   ca9ffaeefa243d0c1f57e89c4451173d
#
_cell.length_a   1.000
_cell.length_b   1.000
_cell.length_c   1.000
_cell.angle_alpha   90.00
_cell.angle_beta   90.00
_cell.angle_gamma   90.00
#
_symmetry.space_group_name_H-M   'P 1'
#
loop_
_entity.id
_entity.type
_entity.pdbx_description
1 polymer ?
#
loop_
_entity_poly.entity_id
_entity_poly.type
_entity_poly.pdbx_seq_one_letter_code
_entity_poly.pdbx_strand_id
1 'polypeptide(L)'
;MTFEYERLVKEQTSHRNRVKALLFAQGVRDFDPMAPDRLARLAALPIMPRLKSELVRECRRLAAIIADIAEIEAEMAAAVVPCKNASRQSAVAPIPSHVQAKAAQLFKLKSIGVHFSAVLAGEVYYRTFRNGRGVGQYIGLAPSPFQSGDLAHDQGIAKAGNKRARKAMIELSWLWQRHQPDSALSKWFRERVGEKKGRVRRIAIVAMARKLAVALWRYLETGVIPEGAVLKRA
;
A
#
# COMPACT_ATOMS: atom_id res chain seq x y z
N MET A 1 6.82 11.68 4.10
CA MET A 1 5.42 11.26 3.86
C MET A 1 5.21 9.75 3.94
N THR A 2 5.67 8.92 2.98
CA THR A 2 5.29 7.50 2.94
C THR A 2 5.83 6.66 4.10
N PHE A 3 7.05 6.91 4.59
CA PHE A 3 7.62 6.23 5.78
C PHE A 3 6.86 6.59 7.04
N GLU A 4 6.52 7.85 7.19
CA GLU A 4 5.77 8.37 8.32
C GLU A 4 4.36 7.79 8.36
N TYR A 5 3.65 7.81 7.24
CA TYR A 5 2.34 7.19 7.10
C TYR A 5 2.34 5.73 7.55
N GLU A 6 3.28 4.91 7.04
CA GLU A 6 3.34 3.49 7.44
C GLU A 6 3.66 3.30 8.93
N ARG A 7 4.48 4.19 9.51
CA ARG A 7 4.77 4.19 10.95
C ARG A 7 3.51 4.49 11.74
N LEU A 8 2.81 5.56 11.40
CA LEU A 8 1.57 5.98 12.07
C LEU A 8 0.46 4.92 11.97
N VAL A 9 0.29 4.26 10.82
CA VAL A 9 -0.67 3.15 10.65
C VAL A 9 -0.33 1.97 11.56
N LYS A 10 0.96 1.67 11.76
CA LYS A 10 1.38 0.63 12.72
C LYS A 10 1.10 1.05 14.16
N GLU A 11 1.39 2.29 14.52
CA GLU A 11 1.12 2.85 15.84
C GLU A 11 -0.38 2.86 16.12
N GLN A 12 -1.21 3.29 15.17
CA GLN A 12 -2.67 3.20 15.24
C GLN A 12 -3.15 1.79 15.56
N THR A 13 -2.63 0.80 14.81
CA THR A 13 -2.98 -0.61 15.02
C THR A 13 -2.53 -1.09 16.41
N SER A 14 -1.35 -0.71 16.86
CA SER A 14 -0.80 -1.07 18.16
C SER A 14 -1.66 -0.52 19.31
N HIS A 15 -1.99 0.77 19.29
CA HIS A 15 -2.84 1.42 20.29
C HIS A 15 -4.26 0.83 20.30
N ARG A 16 -4.83 0.62 19.11
CA ARG A 16 -6.14 -0.03 18.97
C ARG A 16 -6.16 -1.42 19.61
N ASN A 17 -5.17 -2.24 19.33
CA ASN A 17 -5.07 -3.59 19.87
C ASN A 17 -4.81 -3.57 21.37
N ARG A 18 -4.00 -2.64 21.88
CA ARG A 18 -3.76 -2.47 23.31
C ARG A 18 -5.03 -2.11 24.07
N VAL A 19 -5.81 -1.15 23.58
CA VAL A 19 -7.11 -0.80 24.19
C VAL A 19 -8.04 -2.01 24.23
N LYS A 20 -8.14 -2.74 23.12
CA LYS A 20 -8.97 -3.96 23.08
C LYS A 20 -8.50 -5.04 24.04
N ALA A 21 -7.19 -5.28 24.12
CA ALA A 21 -6.63 -6.29 25.02
C ALA A 21 -6.87 -5.95 26.51
N LEU A 22 -6.68 -4.69 26.91
CA LEU A 22 -6.92 -4.24 28.25
C LEU A 22 -8.40 -4.35 28.65
N LEU A 23 -9.32 -4.01 27.76
CA LEU A 23 -10.76 -4.15 27.98
C LEU A 23 -11.22 -5.61 27.96
N PHE A 24 -10.63 -6.42 27.07
CA PHE A 24 -10.92 -7.86 27.03
C PHE A 24 -10.57 -8.55 28.36
N ALA A 25 -9.46 -8.18 29.00
CA ALA A 25 -9.06 -8.68 30.31
C ALA A 25 -10.08 -8.31 31.44
N GLN A 26 -10.93 -7.30 31.21
CA GLN A 26 -12.02 -6.89 32.10
C GLN A 26 -13.39 -7.47 31.65
N GLY A 27 -13.43 -8.39 30.72
CA GLY A 27 -14.66 -8.99 30.21
C GLY A 27 -15.42 -8.13 29.18
N VAL A 28 -14.90 -6.96 28.79
CA VAL A 28 -15.52 -6.07 27.79
C VAL A 28 -15.04 -6.47 26.41
N ARG A 29 -15.94 -7.02 25.56
CA ARG A 29 -15.62 -7.53 24.22
C ARG A 29 -16.04 -6.58 23.10
N ASP A 30 -17.14 -5.87 23.28
CA ASP A 30 -17.77 -5.04 22.23
C ASP A 30 -17.39 -3.56 22.37
N PHE A 31 -16.10 -3.29 22.36
CA PHE A 31 -15.60 -1.92 22.36
C PHE A 31 -14.81 -1.62 21.09
N ASP A 32 -15.25 -0.57 20.36
CA ASP A 32 -14.49 -0.06 19.23
C ASP A 32 -13.69 1.18 19.62
N PRO A 33 -12.35 1.08 19.68
CA PRO A 33 -11.48 2.23 19.97
C PRO A 33 -11.50 3.31 18.89
N MET A 34 -12.03 3.02 17.70
CA MET A 34 -12.12 3.97 16.58
C MET A 34 -13.43 4.76 16.58
N ALA A 35 -14.42 4.35 17.38
CA ALA A 35 -15.71 5.03 17.45
C ALA A 35 -15.56 6.50 17.90
N PRO A 36 -16.34 7.45 17.35
CA PRO A 36 -16.27 8.86 17.73
C PRO A 36 -16.63 9.10 19.21
N ASP A 37 -17.55 8.31 19.75
CA ASP A 37 -18.05 8.36 21.11
C ASP A 37 -17.25 7.51 22.12
N ARG A 38 -16.08 6.99 21.72
CA ARG A 38 -15.24 6.07 22.51
C ARG A 38 -14.95 6.53 23.93
N LEU A 39 -14.72 7.84 24.14
CA LEU A 39 -14.42 8.39 25.47
C LEU A 39 -15.66 8.37 26.36
N ALA A 40 -16.84 8.71 25.85
CA ALA A 40 -18.10 8.65 26.59
C ALA A 40 -18.44 7.20 26.94
N ARG A 41 -18.31 6.27 25.99
CA ARG A 41 -18.52 4.83 26.23
C ARG A 41 -17.53 4.30 27.27
N LEU A 42 -16.27 4.71 27.23
CA LEU A 42 -15.26 4.31 28.20
C LEU A 42 -15.58 4.83 29.60
N ALA A 43 -16.11 6.05 29.71
CA ALA A 43 -16.51 6.64 30.97
C ALA A 43 -17.64 5.85 31.65
N ALA A 44 -18.56 5.29 30.88
CA ALA A 44 -19.73 4.51 31.39
C ALA A 44 -19.35 3.08 31.81
N LEU A 45 -18.17 2.55 31.45
CA LEU A 45 -17.80 1.19 31.79
C LEU A 45 -17.49 1.02 33.28
N PRO A 46 -17.96 -0.09 33.92
CA PRO A 46 -17.71 -0.40 35.33
C PRO A 46 -16.33 -1.05 35.51
N ILE A 47 -15.25 -0.32 35.21
CA ILE A 47 -13.87 -0.76 35.34
C ILE A 47 -13.10 0.09 36.34
N MET A 48 -11.99 -0.43 36.86
CA MET A 48 -11.16 0.23 37.85
C MET A 48 -10.72 1.64 37.41
N PRO A 49 -10.77 2.67 38.30
CA PRO A 49 -10.44 4.05 37.94
C PRO A 49 -9.04 4.22 37.33
N ARG A 50 -8.03 3.49 37.85
CA ARG A 50 -6.66 3.52 37.35
C ARG A 50 -6.57 3.02 35.90
N LEU A 51 -7.25 1.92 35.60
CA LEU A 51 -7.30 1.37 34.25
C LEU A 51 -8.06 2.30 33.29
N LYS A 52 -9.17 2.90 33.77
CA LYS A 52 -9.93 3.90 33.02
C LYS A 52 -9.04 5.08 32.63
N SER A 53 -8.23 5.58 33.56
CA SER A 53 -7.27 6.67 33.29
C SER A 53 -6.20 6.28 32.26
N GLU A 54 -5.71 5.04 32.29
CA GLU A 54 -4.77 4.51 31.28
C GLU A 54 -5.44 4.45 29.90
N LEU A 55 -6.62 3.87 29.80
CA LEU A 55 -7.38 3.75 28.56
C LEU A 55 -7.73 5.12 27.94
N VAL A 56 -8.05 6.11 28.76
CA VAL A 56 -8.27 7.50 28.30
C VAL A 56 -7.01 8.06 27.65
N ARG A 57 -5.83 7.84 28.26
CA ARG A 57 -4.56 8.27 27.66
C ARG A 57 -4.28 7.56 26.34
N GLU A 58 -4.54 6.26 26.25
CA GLU A 58 -4.38 5.49 25.01
C GLU A 58 -5.34 6.00 23.91
N CYS A 59 -6.60 6.27 24.26
CA CYS A 59 -7.57 6.82 23.31
C CYS A 59 -7.20 8.23 22.82
N ARG A 60 -6.57 9.06 23.67
CA ARG A 60 -6.06 10.39 23.24
C ARG A 60 -4.90 10.25 22.28
N ARG A 61 -3.94 9.36 22.53
CA ARG A 61 -2.84 9.07 21.60
C ARG A 61 -3.38 8.58 20.26
N LEU A 62 -4.33 7.66 20.31
CA LEU A 62 -4.99 7.15 19.10
C LEU A 62 -5.68 8.26 18.30
N ALA A 63 -6.30 9.24 18.98
CA ALA A 63 -6.93 10.38 18.32
C ALA A 63 -5.92 11.28 17.62
N ALA A 64 -4.77 11.55 18.23
CA ALA A 64 -3.69 12.32 17.61
C ALA A 64 -3.14 11.62 16.37
N ILE A 65 -2.85 10.31 16.49
CA ILE A 65 -2.36 9.51 15.35
C ILE A 65 -3.36 9.49 14.19
N ILE A 66 -4.67 9.43 14.46
CA ILE A 66 -5.70 9.48 13.43
C ILE A 66 -5.69 10.84 12.71
N ALA A 67 -5.51 11.93 13.46
CA ALA A 67 -5.42 13.26 12.87
C ALA A 67 -4.17 13.40 11.98
N ASP A 68 -3.01 12.96 12.46
CA ASP A 68 -1.76 12.98 11.69
C ASP A 68 -1.87 12.14 10.40
N ILE A 69 -2.50 10.97 10.48
CA ILE A 69 -2.76 10.14 9.28
C ILE A 69 -3.63 10.89 8.28
N ALA A 70 -4.71 11.54 8.75
CA ALA A 70 -5.61 12.28 7.86
C ALA A 70 -4.91 13.48 7.19
N GLU A 71 -4.02 14.17 7.92
CA GLU A 71 -3.21 15.25 7.36
C GLU A 71 -2.29 14.74 6.26
N ILE A 72 -1.54 13.66 6.50
CA ILE A 72 -0.65 13.06 5.50
C ILE A 72 -1.44 12.53 4.29
N GLU A 73 -2.63 11.94 4.50
CA GLU A 73 -3.50 11.51 3.40
C GLU A 73 -3.98 12.68 2.55
N ALA A 74 -4.31 13.81 3.17
CA ALA A 74 -4.69 15.04 2.47
C ALA A 74 -3.51 15.60 1.66
N GLU A 75 -2.30 15.64 2.23
CA GLU A 75 -1.08 16.05 1.52
C GLU A 75 -0.78 15.14 0.32
N MET A 76 -0.89 13.81 0.51
CA MET A 76 -0.71 12.85 -0.59
C MET A 76 -1.76 13.06 -1.69
N ALA A 77 -3.01 13.30 -1.32
CA ALA A 77 -4.09 13.55 -2.27
C ALA A 77 -3.82 14.82 -3.08
N ALA A 78 -3.41 15.90 -2.43
CA ALA A 78 -3.05 17.16 -3.09
C ALA A 78 -1.85 16.99 -4.05
N ALA A 79 -0.91 16.12 -3.72
CA ALA A 79 0.24 15.83 -4.57
C ALA A 79 -0.10 14.97 -5.80
N VAL A 80 -1.14 14.12 -5.71
CA VAL A 80 -1.53 13.17 -6.78
C VAL A 80 -2.62 13.74 -7.67
N VAL A 81 -3.56 14.49 -7.09
CA VAL A 81 -4.69 15.12 -7.81
C VAL A 81 -4.39 16.60 -7.98
N PRO A 82 -4.06 17.11 -9.18
CA PRO A 82 -3.84 18.52 -9.38
C PRO A 82 -5.13 19.29 -9.08
N CYS A 83 -5.23 19.90 -7.93
CA CYS A 83 -6.29 20.85 -7.64
C CYS A 83 -6.06 22.13 -8.44
N LYS A 84 -7.06 22.59 -9.18
CA LYS A 84 -7.04 23.86 -9.94
C LYS A 84 -6.83 25.11 -9.06
N ASN A 85 -6.85 24.96 -7.73
CA ASN A 85 -6.70 26.04 -6.75
C ASN A 85 -5.70 25.66 -5.64
N ALA A 86 -4.44 25.43 -5.99
CA ALA A 86 -3.38 25.21 -5.02
C ALA A 86 -2.81 26.54 -4.51
N SER A 87 -3.51 27.21 -3.61
CA SER A 87 -3.00 28.31 -2.80
C SER A 87 -2.91 27.92 -1.33
N ARG A 88 -2.13 26.87 -1.00
CA ARG A 88 -1.66 26.62 0.36
C ARG A 88 -0.23 26.13 0.30
N GLN A 89 0.66 26.97 0.79
CA GLN A 89 2.05 26.68 1.02
C GLN A 89 2.14 25.56 2.07
N SER A 90 2.40 24.34 1.62
CA SER A 90 2.85 23.27 2.52
C SER A 90 4.32 23.50 2.79
N ALA A 91 4.73 23.44 4.07
CA ALA A 91 6.10 23.60 4.52
C ALA A 91 7.04 22.44 4.11
N VAL A 92 6.55 21.48 3.35
CA VAL A 92 7.29 20.32 2.85
C VAL A 92 7.94 20.65 1.51
N ALA A 93 9.21 20.24 1.33
CA ALA A 93 9.95 20.43 0.10
C ALA A 93 9.13 19.94 -1.13
N PRO A 94 9.05 20.74 -2.20
CA PRO A 94 8.19 20.41 -3.34
C PRO A 94 8.62 19.09 -3.99
N ILE A 95 7.67 18.20 -4.14
CA ILE A 95 7.88 16.94 -4.88
C ILE A 95 8.22 17.31 -6.34
N PRO A 96 9.27 16.73 -6.93
CA PRO A 96 9.63 17.03 -8.31
C PRO A 96 8.44 16.87 -9.27
N SER A 97 8.23 17.82 -10.15
CA SER A 97 7.05 17.88 -11.05
C SER A 97 6.86 16.60 -11.88
N HIS A 98 7.95 15.95 -12.29
CA HIS A 98 7.89 14.68 -13.02
C HIS A 98 7.39 13.51 -12.17
N VAL A 99 7.67 13.51 -10.85
CA VAL A 99 7.16 12.49 -9.92
C VAL A 99 5.67 12.70 -9.68
N GLN A 100 5.23 13.95 -9.54
CA GLN A 100 3.81 14.30 -9.43
C GLN A 100 3.03 13.89 -10.69
N ALA A 101 3.57 14.17 -11.87
CA ALA A 101 2.96 13.78 -13.14
C ALA A 101 2.79 12.26 -13.24
N LYS A 102 3.83 11.49 -12.87
CA LYS A 102 3.78 10.01 -12.84
C LYS A 102 2.77 9.51 -11.81
N ALA A 103 2.68 10.12 -10.63
CA ALA A 103 1.68 9.76 -9.62
C ALA A 103 0.25 10.03 -10.12
N ALA A 104 0.00 11.19 -10.71
CA ALA A 104 -1.30 11.54 -11.29
C ALA A 104 -1.68 10.59 -12.44
N GLN A 105 -0.72 10.19 -13.27
CA GLN A 105 -0.94 9.23 -14.34
C GLN A 105 -1.32 7.85 -13.80
N LEU A 106 -0.60 7.33 -12.80
CA LEU A 106 -0.92 6.08 -12.13
C LEU A 106 -2.30 6.11 -11.48
N PHE A 107 -2.65 7.23 -10.85
CA PHE A 107 -3.93 7.41 -10.18
C PHE A 107 -5.14 7.27 -11.11
N LYS A 108 -4.99 7.53 -12.40
CA LYS A 108 -6.05 7.33 -13.40
C LYS A 108 -6.48 5.88 -13.54
N LEU A 109 -5.61 4.91 -13.24
CA LEU A 109 -5.96 3.50 -13.34
C LEU A 109 -6.90 3.07 -12.20
N LYS A 110 -7.98 2.39 -12.54
CA LYS A 110 -8.86 1.74 -11.56
C LYS A 110 -8.03 0.74 -10.76
N SER A 111 -8.16 0.68 -9.47
CA SER A 111 -7.38 -0.08 -8.48
C SER A 111 -6.16 0.64 -7.88
N ILE A 112 -5.64 1.68 -8.48
CA ILE A 112 -4.51 2.43 -7.93
C ILE A 112 -5.05 3.65 -7.16
N GLY A 113 -4.99 3.61 -5.83
CA GLY A 113 -5.35 4.72 -4.95
C GLY A 113 -4.21 5.73 -4.78
N VAL A 114 -4.48 6.81 -4.06
CA VAL A 114 -3.51 7.89 -3.77
C VAL A 114 -2.22 7.32 -3.17
N HIS A 115 -2.34 6.47 -2.15
CA HIS A 115 -1.19 5.86 -1.48
C HIS A 115 -0.28 5.07 -2.44
N PHE A 116 -0.86 4.16 -3.25
CA PHE A 116 -0.05 3.39 -4.22
C PHE A 116 0.55 4.29 -5.30
N SER A 117 -0.17 5.30 -5.75
CA SER A 117 0.35 6.28 -6.72
C SER A 117 1.57 7.02 -6.18
N ALA A 118 1.48 7.52 -4.93
CA ALA A 118 2.57 8.23 -4.27
C ALA A 118 3.79 7.32 -4.00
N VAL A 119 3.55 6.11 -3.45
CA VAL A 119 4.63 5.15 -3.17
C VAL A 119 5.34 4.73 -4.45
N LEU A 120 4.60 4.33 -5.49
CA LEU A 120 5.21 3.82 -6.71
C LEU A 120 5.91 4.93 -7.50
N ALA A 121 5.35 6.12 -7.59
CA ALA A 121 5.99 7.25 -8.25
C ALA A 121 7.25 7.69 -7.48
N GLY A 122 7.17 7.81 -6.14
CA GLY A 122 8.25 8.33 -5.30
C GLY A 122 9.36 7.32 -4.99
N GLU A 123 9.09 6.01 -5.04
CA GLU A 123 10.08 5.00 -4.66
C GLU A 123 10.57 4.12 -5.81
N VAL A 124 9.82 4.06 -6.91
CA VAL A 124 10.18 3.24 -8.07
C VAL A 124 10.36 4.09 -9.32
N TYR A 125 9.30 4.72 -9.75
CA TYR A 125 9.25 5.34 -11.08
C TYR A 125 9.82 6.75 -11.14
N TYR A 126 10.30 7.33 -10.02
CA TYR A 126 11.14 8.53 -10.07
C TYR A 126 12.44 8.29 -10.82
N ARG A 127 12.89 7.02 -10.89
CA ARG A 127 14.09 6.60 -11.61
C ARG A 127 13.78 6.32 -13.08
N THR A 128 14.80 6.49 -13.91
CA THR A 128 14.79 6.04 -15.27
C THR A 128 15.32 4.61 -15.35
N PHE A 129 14.59 3.72 -16.01
CA PHE A 129 15.00 2.34 -16.20
C PHE A 129 15.28 2.07 -17.69
N ARG A 130 16.40 1.40 -17.97
CA ARG A 130 16.77 1.03 -19.33
C ARG A 130 15.82 0.00 -19.95
N ASN A 131 15.26 -0.87 -19.12
CA ASN A 131 14.34 -1.93 -19.56
C ASN A 131 13.51 -2.49 -18.38
N GLY A 132 12.50 -3.31 -18.69
CA GLY A 132 11.64 -3.92 -17.68
C GLY A 132 12.35 -4.93 -16.75
N ARG A 133 13.52 -5.48 -17.13
CA ARG A 133 14.32 -6.32 -16.21
C ARG A 133 14.85 -5.47 -15.06
N GLY A 134 15.33 -4.26 -15.36
CA GLY A 134 15.81 -3.31 -14.35
C GLY A 134 14.73 -2.94 -13.33
N VAL A 135 13.48 -2.75 -13.76
CA VAL A 135 12.33 -2.53 -12.85
C VAL A 135 12.17 -3.71 -11.91
N GLY A 136 12.11 -4.93 -12.43
CA GLY A 136 11.94 -6.15 -11.62
C GLY A 136 13.09 -6.40 -10.65
N GLN A 137 14.32 -6.11 -11.04
CA GLN A 137 15.50 -6.20 -10.18
C GLN A 137 15.47 -5.17 -9.05
N TYR A 138 15.18 -3.91 -9.39
CA TYR A 138 15.11 -2.81 -8.42
C TYR A 138 14.10 -3.06 -7.30
N ILE A 139 12.96 -3.65 -7.64
CA ILE A 139 11.91 -4.01 -6.65
C ILE A 139 12.27 -5.32 -5.92
N GLY A 140 13.22 -6.11 -6.43
CA GLY A 140 13.58 -7.41 -5.90
C GLY A 140 12.55 -8.52 -6.19
N LEU A 141 11.83 -8.38 -7.30
CA LEU A 141 10.88 -9.36 -7.84
C LEU A 141 11.50 -10.20 -8.99
N ALA A 142 12.78 -9.99 -9.29
CA ALA A 142 13.49 -10.82 -10.27
C ALA A 142 13.70 -12.23 -9.70
N PRO A 143 13.61 -13.29 -10.53
CA PRO A 143 14.00 -14.62 -10.11
C PRO A 143 15.48 -14.64 -9.79
N SER A 144 15.86 -15.45 -8.81
CA SER A 144 17.24 -15.72 -8.44
C SER A 144 17.57 -17.14 -8.88
N PRO A 145 18.12 -17.34 -10.09
CA PRO A 145 18.56 -18.66 -10.51
C PRO A 145 19.79 -19.07 -9.70
N PHE A 146 19.80 -20.30 -9.27
CA PHE A 146 20.98 -20.95 -8.74
C PHE A 146 21.48 -21.94 -9.79
N GLN A 147 22.68 -21.69 -10.31
CA GLN A 147 23.33 -22.56 -11.27
C GLN A 147 24.73 -22.88 -10.76
N SER A 148 25.00 -24.17 -10.53
CA SER A 148 26.30 -24.67 -10.14
C SER A 148 26.54 -26.01 -10.86
N GLY A 149 27.41 -26.02 -11.86
CA GLY A 149 27.58 -27.17 -12.73
C GLY A 149 26.28 -27.60 -13.40
N ASP A 150 25.93 -28.87 -13.31
CA ASP A 150 24.71 -29.42 -13.90
C ASP A 150 23.43 -29.14 -13.09
N LEU A 151 23.57 -28.52 -11.91
CA LEU A 151 22.43 -28.19 -11.04
C LEU A 151 21.88 -26.79 -11.38
N ALA A 152 20.70 -26.76 -11.95
CA ALA A 152 19.97 -25.52 -12.20
C ALA A 152 18.61 -25.55 -11.50
N HIS A 153 18.39 -24.68 -10.50
CA HIS A 153 17.08 -24.53 -9.89
C HIS A 153 16.78 -23.07 -9.50
N ASP A 154 15.51 -22.71 -9.53
CA ASP A 154 15.04 -21.39 -9.13
C ASP A 154 14.88 -21.30 -7.61
N GLN A 155 15.61 -20.38 -6.97
CA GLN A 155 15.47 -20.08 -5.54
C GLN A 155 14.32 -19.11 -5.21
N GLY A 156 13.45 -18.84 -6.17
CA GLY A 156 12.39 -17.86 -6.05
C GLY A 156 12.84 -16.46 -6.45
N ILE A 157 12.39 -15.42 -5.70
CA ILE A 157 12.76 -14.02 -5.98
C ILE A 157 13.98 -13.59 -5.19
N ALA A 158 14.81 -12.74 -5.77
CA ALA A 158 16.06 -12.25 -5.19
C ALA A 158 15.89 -11.55 -3.83
N LYS A 159 14.72 -10.92 -3.59
CA LYS A 159 14.40 -10.12 -2.39
C LYS A 159 15.38 -8.94 -2.13
N ALA A 160 16.45 -8.84 -2.89
CA ALA A 160 17.33 -7.67 -2.91
C ALA A 160 16.59 -6.49 -3.56
N GLY A 161 16.81 -5.29 -3.10
CA GLY A 161 16.15 -4.09 -3.63
C GLY A 161 15.09 -3.50 -2.71
N ASN A 162 14.22 -2.63 -3.24
CA ASN A 162 13.27 -1.86 -2.44
C ASN A 162 12.15 -2.75 -1.85
N LYS A 163 12.26 -3.02 -0.55
CA LYS A 163 11.30 -3.86 0.18
C LYS A 163 9.89 -3.28 0.22
N ARG A 164 9.76 -1.93 0.31
CA ARG A 164 8.46 -1.25 0.35
C ARG A 164 7.76 -1.34 -1.00
N ALA A 165 8.47 -1.00 -2.06
CA ALA A 165 7.96 -1.11 -3.42
C ALA A 165 7.52 -2.55 -3.72
N ARG A 166 8.29 -3.55 -3.29
CA ARG A 166 7.92 -4.97 -3.43
C ARG A 166 6.63 -5.30 -2.69
N LYS A 167 6.49 -4.85 -1.43
CA LYS A 167 5.27 -5.04 -0.65
C LYS A 167 4.08 -4.38 -1.33
N ALA A 168 4.21 -3.10 -1.69
CA ALA A 168 3.17 -2.34 -2.38
C ALA A 168 2.74 -3.00 -3.70
N MET A 169 3.69 -3.50 -4.49
CA MET A 169 3.38 -4.19 -5.75
C MET A 169 2.64 -5.51 -5.55
N ILE A 170 2.96 -6.28 -4.52
CA ILE A 170 2.25 -7.53 -4.20
C ILE A 170 0.82 -7.22 -3.74
N GLU A 171 0.65 -6.25 -2.86
CA GLU A 171 -0.67 -5.80 -2.37
C GLU A 171 -1.51 -5.24 -3.52
N LEU A 172 -0.92 -4.38 -4.36
CA LEU A 172 -1.58 -3.84 -5.54
C LEU A 172 -2.01 -4.95 -6.51
N SER A 173 -1.24 -6.02 -6.64
CA SER A 173 -1.60 -7.14 -7.53
C SER A 173 -2.86 -7.88 -7.07
N TRP A 174 -3.10 -7.98 -5.76
CA TRP A 174 -4.37 -8.48 -5.22
C TRP A 174 -5.54 -7.55 -5.51
N LEU A 175 -5.34 -6.24 -5.35
CA LEU A 175 -6.35 -5.23 -5.67
C LEU A 175 -6.61 -5.17 -7.18
N TRP A 176 -5.56 -5.32 -8.00
CA TRP A 176 -5.67 -5.35 -9.45
C TRP A 176 -6.60 -6.48 -9.92
N GLN A 177 -6.44 -7.67 -9.40
CA GLN A 177 -7.34 -8.78 -9.74
C GLN A 177 -8.79 -8.49 -9.37
N ARG A 178 -9.01 -7.85 -8.23
CA ARG A 178 -10.35 -7.53 -7.75
C ARG A 178 -11.03 -6.44 -8.58
N HIS A 179 -10.28 -5.42 -8.99
CA HIS A 179 -10.83 -4.23 -9.64
C HIS A 179 -10.62 -4.19 -11.15
N GLN A 180 -9.74 -5.03 -11.68
CA GLN A 180 -9.38 -5.18 -13.09
C GLN A 180 -9.51 -6.65 -13.54
N PRO A 181 -10.68 -7.30 -13.36
CA PRO A 181 -10.82 -8.73 -13.63
C PRO A 181 -10.59 -9.10 -15.10
N ASP A 182 -10.89 -8.18 -16.02
CA ASP A 182 -10.81 -8.41 -17.47
C ASP A 182 -9.44 -8.08 -18.07
N SER A 183 -8.52 -7.53 -17.28
CA SER A 183 -7.17 -7.27 -17.75
C SER A 183 -6.42 -8.55 -18.11
N ALA A 184 -5.54 -8.47 -19.12
CA ALA A 184 -4.73 -9.60 -19.54
C ALA A 184 -3.91 -10.21 -18.39
N LEU A 185 -3.43 -9.38 -17.45
CA LEU A 185 -2.71 -9.85 -16.26
C LEU A 185 -3.60 -10.65 -15.31
N SER A 186 -4.86 -10.24 -15.12
CA SER A 186 -5.81 -10.96 -14.27
C SER A 186 -6.26 -12.27 -14.89
N LYS A 187 -6.45 -12.30 -16.21
CA LYS A 187 -6.71 -13.52 -16.97
C LYS A 187 -5.54 -14.50 -16.86
N TRP A 188 -4.33 -14.03 -17.15
CA TRP A 188 -3.10 -14.82 -16.99
C TRP A 188 -2.95 -15.41 -15.59
N PHE A 189 -3.27 -14.64 -14.54
CA PHE A 189 -3.20 -15.15 -13.18
C PHE A 189 -4.20 -16.27 -12.93
N ARG A 190 -5.46 -16.10 -13.36
CA ARG A 190 -6.51 -17.14 -13.20
C ARG A 190 -6.14 -18.41 -13.92
N GLU A 191 -5.66 -18.32 -15.16
CA GLU A 191 -5.19 -19.47 -15.94
C GLU A 191 -4.02 -20.19 -15.24
N ARG A 192 -3.06 -19.42 -14.72
CA ARG A 192 -1.87 -19.97 -14.04
C ARG A 192 -2.21 -20.67 -12.72
N VAL A 193 -3.16 -20.14 -11.98
CA VAL A 193 -3.57 -20.69 -10.68
C VAL A 193 -4.59 -21.80 -10.86
N GLY A 194 -5.57 -21.65 -11.76
CA GLY A 194 -6.69 -22.57 -11.89
C GLY A 194 -7.38 -22.75 -10.54
N GLU A 195 -7.64 -23.98 -10.16
CA GLU A 195 -8.21 -24.37 -8.87
C GLU A 195 -7.19 -24.51 -7.74
N LYS A 196 -5.90 -24.36 -8.04
CA LYS A 196 -4.82 -24.56 -7.07
C LYS A 196 -4.84 -23.48 -6.00
N LYS A 197 -4.73 -23.89 -4.74
CA LYS A 197 -4.71 -23.02 -3.55
C LYS A 197 -3.31 -22.97 -2.92
N GLY A 198 -3.15 -22.19 -1.87
CA GLY A 198 -1.96 -22.20 -1.03
C GLY A 198 -0.70 -21.65 -1.71
N ARG A 199 0.35 -22.46 -1.80
CA ARG A 199 1.69 -22.06 -2.27
C ARG A 199 1.68 -21.59 -3.72
N VAL A 200 0.97 -22.29 -4.61
CA VAL A 200 0.93 -21.95 -6.05
C VAL A 200 0.35 -20.56 -6.25
N ARG A 201 -0.76 -20.25 -5.59
CA ARG A 201 -1.40 -18.93 -5.66
C ARG A 201 -0.47 -17.82 -5.15
N ARG A 202 0.29 -18.08 -4.07
CA ARG A 202 1.28 -17.13 -3.53
C ARG A 202 2.46 -16.88 -4.48
N ILE A 203 2.94 -17.90 -5.17
CA ILE A 203 3.98 -17.76 -6.18
C ILE A 203 3.45 -16.99 -7.39
N ALA A 204 2.26 -17.32 -7.88
CA ALA A 204 1.65 -16.68 -9.02
C ALA A 204 1.39 -15.18 -8.80
N ILE A 205 0.97 -14.76 -7.58
CA ILE A 205 0.75 -13.33 -7.30
C ILE A 205 2.07 -12.54 -7.31
N VAL A 206 3.16 -13.13 -6.84
CA VAL A 206 4.49 -12.50 -6.88
C VAL A 206 4.97 -12.35 -8.34
N ALA A 207 4.74 -13.35 -9.16
CA ALA A 207 5.04 -13.28 -10.60
C ALA A 207 4.16 -12.24 -11.31
N MET A 208 2.89 -12.15 -10.94
CA MET A 208 1.98 -11.10 -11.43
C MET A 208 2.45 -9.71 -11.00
N ALA A 209 2.90 -9.54 -9.75
CA ALA A 209 3.43 -8.27 -9.25
C ALA A 209 4.62 -7.77 -10.09
N ARG A 210 5.51 -8.66 -10.51
CA ARG A 210 6.60 -8.32 -11.44
C ARG A 210 6.08 -7.90 -12.80
N LYS A 211 5.15 -8.66 -13.38
CA LYS A 211 4.54 -8.32 -14.68
C LYS A 211 3.80 -6.98 -14.61
N LEU A 212 3.04 -6.76 -13.55
CA LEU A 212 2.32 -5.50 -13.32
C LEU A 212 3.28 -4.32 -13.18
N ALA A 213 4.39 -4.47 -12.42
CA ALA A 213 5.38 -3.41 -12.29
C ALA A 213 5.97 -3.00 -13.64
N VAL A 214 6.26 -3.95 -14.52
CA VAL A 214 6.76 -3.67 -15.88
C VAL A 214 5.66 -3.04 -16.74
N ALA A 215 4.43 -3.48 -16.63
CA ALA A 215 3.30 -2.91 -17.39
C ALA A 215 3.03 -1.46 -16.98
N LEU A 216 3.06 -1.16 -15.67
CA LEU A 216 2.92 0.21 -15.16
C LEU A 216 4.09 1.12 -15.57
N TRP A 217 5.33 0.60 -15.57
CA TRP A 217 6.48 1.32 -16.10
C TRP A 217 6.28 1.69 -17.57
N ARG A 218 5.88 0.73 -18.42
CA ARG A 218 5.57 1.01 -19.83
C ARG A 218 4.47 2.06 -19.97
N TYR A 219 3.40 1.93 -19.20
CA TYR A 219 2.32 2.92 -19.20
C TYR A 219 2.81 4.33 -18.87
N LEU A 220 3.74 4.48 -17.93
CA LEU A 220 4.31 5.79 -17.57
C LEU A 220 5.24 6.35 -18.65
N GLU A 221 6.00 5.49 -19.35
CA GLU A 221 6.96 5.93 -20.37
C GLU A 221 6.28 6.16 -21.74
N THR A 222 5.29 5.35 -22.10
CA THR A 222 4.68 5.37 -23.43
C THR A 222 3.24 5.87 -23.49
N GLY A 223 2.57 5.99 -22.33
CA GLY A 223 1.15 6.30 -22.26
C GLY A 223 0.22 5.12 -22.58
N VAL A 224 0.76 3.98 -23.02
CA VAL A 224 -0.05 2.81 -23.41
C VAL A 224 -0.62 2.12 -22.19
N ILE A 225 -1.95 2.10 -22.09
CA ILE A 225 -2.68 1.49 -20.98
C ILE A 225 -2.43 -0.03 -21.01
N PRO A 226 -2.18 -0.69 -19.85
CA PRO A 226 -2.06 -2.14 -19.79
C PRO A 226 -3.28 -2.82 -20.40
N GLU A 227 -3.07 -3.86 -21.20
CA GLU A 227 -4.10 -4.54 -21.98
C GLU A 227 -5.29 -4.98 -21.11
N GLY A 228 -6.50 -4.57 -21.53
CA GLY A 228 -7.75 -4.83 -20.82
C GLY A 228 -7.90 -4.09 -19.49
N ALA A 229 -7.01 -3.14 -19.17
CA ALA A 229 -7.17 -2.33 -17.96
C ALA A 229 -8.12 -1.15 -18.19
N VAL A 230 -8.86 -0.80 -17.15
CA VAL A 230 -9.88 0.26 -17.15
C VAL A 230 -9.38 1.45 -16.35
N LEU A 231 -9.58 2.64 -16.87
CA LEU A 231 -9.37 3.89 -16.16
C LEU A 231 -10.54 4.16 -15.19
N LYS A 232 -10.31 4.98 -14.18
CA LYS A 232 -11.39 5.53 -13.35
C LYS A 232 -12.28 6.41 -14.23
N ARG A 233 -13.55 6.38 -13.96
CA ARG A 233 -14.48 7.37 -14.53
C ARG A 233 -14.13 8.74 -13.94
N ALA A 234 -14.02 9.74 -14.80
CA ALA A 234 -13.84 11.12 -14.39
C ALA A 234 -15.09 11.61 -13.66
#